data_532e19d047975f160f828944bd7cda02
#
_entry.id   532e19d047975f160f828944bd7cda02
#
_cell.length_a   1.000
_cell.length_b   1.000
_cell.length_c   1.000
_cell.angle_alpha   90.00
_cell.angle_beta   90.00
_cell.angle_gamma   90.00
#
_symmetry.space_group_name_H-M   'P 1'
#
loop_
_entity.id
_entity.type
_entity.pdbx_description
1 polymer ?
#
loop_
_entity_poly.entity_id
_entity_poly.type
_entity_poly.pdbx_seq_one_letter_code
_entity_poly.pdbx_strand_id
1 'polypeptide(L)'
;PKEDLVIFENTQEAIIDKETWERVQTLRKTIRRTDSIGKANPLTGLMFCADCGAKMYNHRGKAGNARDWAGRPNGKKRPDRDEYNCSRYDLGNQHYDKYCTTHLIRTAVVNELLLEAIKGVCDYALNNEAEFMAQVCSASEDRQEKAARSIRQRKQRNEKRTDELTRLIRKLYEDNVSGRLSDTLFEQMLRDFEAELSDLTEIVSQDQQELERISRETINAEKFLSLVRKYTDFSELTPAMINEFVEKILVHQAQGKGASRIQEIEIFFNFVGKVDIPHKEVELTEEEKAALAEQERRRAKKAEYNRRYMEKKRRQWKEQQEQEQAEQLPLAAEQKGEHIA
;
A
#
# COMPACT_ATOMS: atom_id res chain seq x y z
N PRO A 1 -18.60 5.28 -33.11
CA PRO A 1 -17.79 4.22 -32.50
C PRO A 1 -16.32 4.68 -32.49
N LYS A 2 -15.51 4.26 -31.51
CA LYS A 2 -14.09 4.65 -31.41
C LYS A 2 -13.24 4.07 -32.58
N GLU A 3 -13.75 3.11 -33.28
CA GLU A 3 -13.10 2.42 -34.39
C GLU A 3 -13.03 3.25 -35.70
N ASP A 4 -13.86 4.32 -35.79
CA ASP A 4 -13.88 5.20 -36.94
C ASP A 4 -13.06 6.47 -36.80
N LEU A 5 -12.34 6.62 -35.69
CA LEU A 5 -11.52 7.80 -35.41
C LEU A 5 -10.13 7.65 -36.03
N VAL A 6 -9.82 8.49 -36.99
CA VAL A 6 -8.43 8.64 -37.49
C VAL A 6 -7.65 9.54 -36.52
N ILE A 7 -6.70 8.94 -35.81
CA ILE A 7 -5.86 9.65 -34.83
C ILE A 7 -4.52 9.99 -35.48
N PHE A 8 -4.23 11.29 -35.56
CA PHE A 8 -2.91 11.79 -35.98
C PHE A 8 -2.11 12.06 -34.72
N GLU A 9 -1.02 11.32 -34.52
CA GLU A 9 -0.13 11.52 -33.37
C GLU A 9 0.89 12.65 -33.66
N ASN A 10 1.28 13.37 -32.60
CA ASN A 10 2.33 14.41 -32.63
C ASN A 10 2.04 15.58 -33.60
N THR A 11 0.80 15.96 -33.79
CA THR A 11 0.42 17.10 -34.64
C THR A 11 0.74 18.46 -34.05
N GLN A 12 0.95 18.54 -32.72
CA GLN A 12 1.32 19.76 -32.00
C GLN A 12 2.16 19.42 -30.77
N GLU A 13 2.89 20.40 -30.26
CA GLU A 13 3.66 20.25 -29.02
C GLU A 13 2.75 19.96 -27.83
N ALA A 14 3.13 18.99 -27.00
CA ALA A 14 2.33 18.59 -25.85
C ALA A 14 2.38 19.68 -24.76
N ILE A 15 1.21 20.15 -24.31
CA ILE A 15 1.08 21.14 -23.20
C ILE A 15 1.45 20.48 -21.86
N ILE A 16 1.21 19.19 -21.73
CA ILE A 16 1.49 18.38 -20.52
C ILE A 16 2.31 17.18 -20.97
N ASP A 17 3.36 16.85 -20.25
CA ASP A 17 4.17 15.66 -20.51
C ASP A 17 3.32 14.37 -20.37
N LYS A 18 3.68 13.36 -21.15
CA LYS A 18 2.95 12.09 -21.23
C LYS A 18 2.85 11.40 -19.88
N GLU A 19 3.87 11.48 -19.05
CA GLU A 19 3.93 10.86 -17.72
C GLU A 19 2.92 11.50 -16.76
N THR A 20 2.85 12.82 -16.71
CA THR A 20 1.85 13.56 -15.93
C THR A 20 0.44 13.23 -16.41
N TRP A 21 0.22 13.15 -17.73
CA TRP A 21 -1.05 12.76 -18.31
C TRP A 21 -1.47 11.34 -17.86
N GLU A 22 -0.61 10.34 -17.99
CA GLU A 22 -0.88 8.95 -17.58
C GLU A 22 -1.17 8.85 -16.09
N ARG A 23 -0.45 9.59 -15.27
CA ARG A 23 -0.69 9.69 -13.83
C ARG A 23 -2.09 10.25 -13.54
N VAL A 24 -2.48 11.34 -14.19
CA VAL A 24 -3.83 11.93 -14.05
C VAL A 24 -4.90 10.93 -14.48
N GLN A 25 -4.70 10.19 -15.59
CA GLN A 25 -5.65 9.16 -16.02
C GLN A 25 -5.77 8.03 -15.00
N THR A 26 -4.67 7.63 -14.37
CA THR A 26 -4.67 6.62 -13.30
C THR A 26 -5.43 7.09 -12.06
N LEU A 27 -5.22 8.33 -11.64
CA LEU A 27 -5.97 8.96 -10.54
C LEU A 27 -7.46 9.06 -10.85
N ARG A 28 -7.85 9.37 -12.09
CA ARG A 28 -9.25 9.45 -12.53
C ARG A 28 -9.98 8.11 -12.51
N LYS A 29 -9.27 6.99 -12.68
CA LYS A 29 -9.87 5.64 -12.56
C LYS A 29 -10.32 5.30 -11.14
N THR A 30 -9.80 6.01 -10.13
CA THR A 30 -10.19 5.80 -8.74
C THR A 30 -11.41 6.64 -8.41
N ILE A 31 -12.55 5.97 -8.13
CA ILE A 31 -13.78 6.65 -7.71
C ILE A 31 -13.54 7.21 -6.29
N ARG A 32 -13.54 8.52 -6.18
CA ARG A 32 -13.43 9.24 -4.90
C ARG A 32 -14.81 9.69 -4.46
N ARG A 33 -15.32 9.11 -3.37
CA ARG A 33 -16.55 9.60 -2.75
C ARG A 33 -16.27 10.93 -2.07
N THR A 34 -17.06 11.94 -2.40
CA THR A 34 -17.02 13.24 -1.74
C THR A 34 -17.81 13.20 -0.43
N ASP A 35 -17.44 14.05 0.52
CA ASP A 35 -18.22 14.30 1.71
C ASP A 35 -19.45 15.18 1.41
N SER A 36 -20.21 15.55 2.45
CA SER A 36 -21.39 16.43 2.33
C SER A 36 -21.05 17.86 1.84
N ILE A 37 -19.77 18.23 1.82
CA ILE A 37 -19.26 19.54 1.37
C ILE A 37 -18.65 19.42 -0.05
N GLY A 38 -18.70 18.24 -0.67
CA GLY A 38 -18.17 18.02 -2.00
C GLY A 38 -16.65 17.74 -2.05
N LYS A 39 -15.97 17.57 -0.88
CA LYS A 39 -14.52 17.31 -0.82
C LYS A 39 -14.22 15.83 -0.67
N ALA A 40 -13.40 15.29 -1.58
CA ALA A 40 -12.85 13.96 -1.44
C ALA A 40 -11.61 13.99 -0.52
N ASN A 41 -11.39 12.93 0.29
CA ASN A 41 -10.17 12.81 1.08
C ASN A 41 -8.98 12.55 0.14
N PRO A 42 -7.88 13.33 0.21
CA PRO A 42 -6.71 13.20 -0.67
C PRO A 42 -6.07 11.82 -0.67
N LEU A 43 -6.13 11.09 0.47
CA LEU A 43 -5.57 9.75 0.62
C LEU A 43 -6.41 8.65 -0.03
N THR A 44 -7.64 8.96 -0.50
CA THR A 44 -8.51 7.97 -1.12
C THR A 44 -7.89 7.42 -2.40
N GLY A 45 -7.73 6.11 -2.45
CA GLY A 45 -7.10 5.41 -3.58
C GLY A 45 -5.60 5.20 -3.47
N LEU A 46 -4.96 5.81 -2.46
CA LEU A 46 -3.54 5.61 -2.15
C LEU A 46 -3.31 4.61 -1.00
N MET A 47 -4.34 4.33 -0.19
CA MET A 47 -4.23 3.44 0.97
C MET A 47 -4.69 2.02 0.65
N PHE A 48 -3.88 1.05 1.05
CA PHE A 48 -4.11 -0.38 0.82
C PHE A 48 -3.84 -1.17 2.11
N CYS A 49 -4.55 -2.27 2.26
CA CYS A 49 -4.31 -3.25 3.33
C CYS A 49 -3.05 -4.05 3.00
N ALA A 50 -2.09 -4.12 3.91
CA ALA A 50 -0.85 -4.88 3.72
C ALA A 50 -1.12 -6.40 3.62
N ASP A 51 -2.11 -6.92 4.36
CA ASP A 51 -2.37 -8.35 4.45
C ASP A 51 -3.12 -8.90 3.23
N CYS A 52 -4.12 -8.16 2.71
CA CYS A 52 -4.96 -8.67 1.62
C CYS A 52 -4.87 -7.86 0.31
N GLY A 53 -4.06 -6.81 0.27
CA GLY A 53 -3.87 -5.94 -0.90
C GLY A 53 -5.09 -5.10 -1.31
N ALA A 54 -6.23 -5.22 -0.61
CA ALA A 54 -7.44 -4.48 -0.96
C ALA A 54 -7.31 -2.99 -0.62
N LYS A 55 -8.00 -2.14 -1.38
CA LYS A 55 -8.09 -0.70 -1.08
C LYS A 55 -8.75 -0.48 0.28
N MET A 56 -8.32 0.55 0.99
CA MET A 56 -8.96 0.97 2.22
C MET A 56 -10.01 2.05 1.93
N TYR A 57 -11.15 1.94 2.61
CA TYR A 57 -12.25 2.89 2.49
C TYR A 57 -12.22 3.91 3.61
N ASN A 58 -12.45 5.17 3.24
CA ASN A 58 -12.58 6.26 4.20
C ASN A 58 -13.99 6.30 4.77
N HIS A 59 -14.09 6.24 6.08
CA HIS A 59 -15.34 6.36 6.83
C HIS A 59 -15.37 7.70 7.57
N ARG A 60 -16.31 8.56 7.19
CA ARG A 60 -16.55 9.84 7.83
C ARG A 60 -17.93 9.84 8.47
N GLY A 61 -18.02 10.40 9.65
CA GLY A 61 -19.29 10.56 10.36
C GLY A 61 -19.19 11.64 11.43
N LYS A 62 -20.26 12.39 11.60
CA LYS A 62 -20.36 13.37 12.68
C LYS A 62 -20.48 12.67 14.03
N ALA A 63 -19.95 13.30 15.06
CA ALA A 63 -20.06 12.87 16.42
C ALA A 63 -21.53 12.63 16.82
N GLY A 64 -21.83 11.40 17.19
CA GLY A 64 -23.09 11.06 17.86
C GLY A 64 -22.95 11.20 19.38
N ASN A 65 -24.07 11.14 20.07
CA ASN A 65 -24.06 11.05 21.53
C ASN A 65 -23.43 9.71 21.96
N ALA A 66 -22.50 9.77 22.89
CA ALA A 66 -21.97 8.56 23.50
C ALA A 66 -23.05 7.92 24.34
N ARG A 67 -23.10 6.57 24.32
CA ARG A 67 -24.07 5.80 25.10
C ARG A 67 -23.35 5.07 26.22
N ASP A 68 -24.05 4.86 27.34
CA ASP A 68 -23.57 4.01 28.42
C ASP A 68 -23.66 2.52 28.03
N TRP A 69 -23.26 1.64 28.91
CA TRP A 69 -23.33 0.18 28.72
C TRP A 69 -24.77 -0.35 28.50
N ALA A 70 -25.80 0.38 28.98
CA ALA A 70 -27.22 0.07 28.77
C ALA A 70 -27.81 0.73 27.50
N GLY A 71 -26.97 1.34 26.66
CA GLY A 71 -27.39 1.98 25.42
C GLY A 71 -28.01 3.37 25.58
N ARG A 72 -28.00 3.95 26.80
CA ARG A 72 -28.60 5.27 27.08
C ARG A 72 -27.61 6.40 26.80
N PRO A 73 -28.04 7.57 26.30
CA PRO A 73 -27.16 8.73 26.12
C PRO A 73 -26.51 9.13 27.44
N ASN A 74 -25.18 9.24 27.48
CA ASN A 74 -24.43 9.61 28.70
C ASN A 74 -24.04 11.11 28.74
N GLY A 75 -24.63 11.93 27.87
CA GLY A 75 -24.36 13.38 27.78
C GLY A 75 -23.03 13.76 27.14
N LYS A 76 -22.15 12.78 26.83
CA LYS A 76 -20.87 13.02 26.16
C LYS A 76 -21.03 12.87 24.64
N LYS A 77 -20.37 13.73 23.87
CA LYS A 77 -20.24 13.57 22.42
C LYS A 77 -19.06 12.66 22.11
N ARG A 78 -19.22 11.75 21.16
CA ARG A 78 -18.08 11.02 20.58
C ARG A 78 -17.32 11.97 19.65
N PRO A 79 -15.99 11.80 19.48
CA PRO A 79 -15.27 12.55 18.46
C PRO A 79 -15.79 12.19 17.05
N ASP A 80 -15.67 13.14 16.12
CA ASP A 80 -15.97 12.90 14.72
C ASP A 80 -15.15 11.71 14.22
N ARG A 81 -15.79 10.89 13.39
CA ARG A 81 -15.15 9.74 12.79
C ARG A 81 -14.55 10.16 11.46
N ASP A 82 -13.26 10.06 11.29
CA ASP A 82 -12.53 10.15 10.03
C ASP A 82 -11.38 9.16 10.06
N GLU A 83 -11.62 8.01 9.45
CA GLU A 83 -10.71 6.86 9.53
C GLU A 83 -10.78 6.03 8.26
N TYR A 84 -9.72 5.29 8.00
CA TYR A 84 -9.64 4.31 6.93
C TYR A 84 -9.73 2.90 7.50
N ASN A 85 -10.45 2.02 6.80
CA ASN A 85 -10.53 0.60 7.12
C ASN A 85 -10.43 -0.26 5.86
N CYS A 86 -9.98 -1.50 6.02
CA CYS A 86 -9.87 -2.45 4.93
C CYS A 86 -11.25 -2.74 4.30
N SER A 87 -11.38 -2.55 2.98
CA SER A 87 -12.66 -2.78 2.29
C SER A 87 -13.12 -4.22 2.33
N ARG A 88 -12.21 -5.19 2.29
CA ARG A 88 -12.57 -6.62 2.43
C ARG A 88 -13.09 -6.97 3.82
N TYR A 89 -12.52 -6.36 4.86
CA TYR A 89 -13.03 -6.52 6.22
C TYR A 89 -14.43 -5.93 6.36
N ASP A 90 -14.65 -4.71 5.86
CA ASP A 90 -15.96 -4.05 5.94
C ASP A 90 -17.05 -4.79 5.16
N LEU A 91 -16.76 -5.20 3.93
CA LEU A 91 -17.69 -5.98 3.11
C LEU A 91 -17.91 -7.39 3.66
N GLY A 92 -16.85 -8.04 4.15
CA GLY A 92 -16.94 -9.36 4.76
C GLY A 92 -17.78 -9.39 6.03
N ASN A 93 -17.74 -8.33 6.85
CA ASN A 93 -18.63 -8.20 8.01
C ASN A 93 -20.11 -8.08 7.61
N GLN A 94 -20.43 -7.52 6.44
CA GLN A 94 -21.79 -7.43 5.91
C GLN A 94 -22.30 -8.77 5.35
N HIS A 95 -21.39 -9.60 4.82
CA HIS A 95 -21.71 -10.84 4.12
C HIS A 95 -21.28 -12.12 4.87
N TYR A 96 -20.85 -12.00 6.12
CA TYR A 96 -20.35 -13.10 6.97
C TYR A 96 -19.09 -13.83 6.46
N ASP A 97 -18.48 -13.36 5.39
CA ASP A 97 -17.23 -13.90 4.82
C ASP A 97 -16.03 -13.12 5.32
N LYS A 98 -15.33 -13.61 6.32
CA LYS A 98 -14.17 -12.94 6.92
C LYS A 98 -12.92 -13.21 6.11
N TYR A 99 -12.69 -12.44 5.06
CA TYR A 99 -11.49 -12.53 4.23
C TYR A 99 -10.28 -11.76 4.77
N CYS A 100 -10.47 -10.87 5.74
CA CYS A 100 -9.39 -10.06 6.33
C CYS A 100 -9.73 -9.66 7.77
N THR A 101 -8.74 -9.15 8.48
CA THR A 101 -8.88 -8.59 9.83
C THR A 101 -9.08 -7.06 9.78
N THR A 102 -9.38 -6.45 10.92
CA THR A 102 -9.56 -5.00 10.99
C THR A 102 -8.23 -4.24 10.86
N HIS A 103 -8.13 -3.37 9.87
CA HIS A 103 -7.00 -2.50 9.59
C HIS A 103 -7.46 -1.05 9.67
N LEU A 104 -7.83 -0.62 10.87
CA LEU A 104 -8.41 0.70 11.10
C LEU A 104 -7.32 1.69 11.51
N ILE A 105 -7.25 2.82 10.79
CA ILE A 105 -6.36 3.94 11.11
C ILE A 105 -7.06 5.28 10.91
N ARG A 106 -6.80 6.24 11.79
CA ARG A 106 -7.37 7.60 11.70
C ARG A 106 -6.66 8.41 10.63
N THR A 107 -7.41 9.17 9.86
CA THR A 107 -6.87 10.06 8.81
C THR A 107 -5.88 11.08 9.37
N ALA A 108 -6.15 11.66 10.54
CA ALA A 108 -5.22 12.61 11.18
C ALA A 108 -3.85 12.00 11.47
N VAL A 109 -3.81 10.77 11.98
CA VAL A 109 -2.55 10.06 12.27
C VAL A 109 -1.77 9.79 10.98
N VAL A 110 -2.46 9.38 9.91
CA VAL A 110 -1.81 9.16 8.61
C VAL A 110 -1.22 10.45 8.06
N ASN A 111 -1.96 11.57 8.17
CA ASN A 111 -1.47 12.87 7.69
C ASN A 111 -0.23 13.34 8.46
N GLU A 112 -0.20 13.17 9.78
CA GLU A 112 0.98 13.50 10.62
C GLU A 112 2.19 12.65 10.21
N LEU A 113 2.02 11.33 10.09
CA LEU A 113 3.08 10.42 9.69
C LEU A 113 3.59 10.69 8.26
N LEU A 114 2.68 11.01 7.32
CA LEU A 114 3.05 11.37 5.97
C LEU A 114 3.86 12.66 5.92
N LEU A 115 3.43 13.69 6.65
CA LEU A 115 4.15 14.95 6.71
C LEU A 115 5.56 14.75 7.27
N GLU A 116 5.69 13.99 8.35
CA GLU A 116 6.97 13.66 8.97
C GLU A 116 7.86 12.84 8.02
N ALA A 117 7.30 11.82 7.37
CA ALA A 117 8.02 10.98 6.42
C ALA A 117 8.48 11.77 5.18
N ILE A 118 7.62 12.62 4.61
CA ILE A 118 7.99 13.49 3.47
C ILE A 118 9.11 14.44 3.88
N LYS A 119 8.99 15.11 5.04
CA LYS A 119 10.06 15.97 5.57
C LYS A 119 11.37 15.21 5.72
N GLY A 120 11.33 14.07 6.39
CA GLY A 120 12.52 13.26 6.63
C GLY A 120 13.22 12.80 5.35
N VAL A 121 12.45 12.34 4.34
CA VAL A 121 13.02 11.94 3.04
C VAL A 121 13.57 13.15 2.29
N CYS A 122 12.86 14.29 2.29
CA CYS A 122 13.32 15.50 1.63
C CYS A 122 14.60 16.06 2.28
N ASP A 123 14.65 16.13 3.60
CA ASP A 123 15.83 16.58 4.35
C ASP A 123 17.02 15.64 4.12
N TYR A 124 16.80 14.33 4.10
CA TYR A 124 17.84 13.35 3.80
C TYR A 124 18.34 13.50 2.36
N ALA A 125 17.44 13.63 1.40
CA ALA A 125 17.77 13.79 0.00
C ALA A 125 18.53 15.09 -0.31
N LEU A 126 18.23 16.20 0.39
CA LEU A 126 18.92 17.48 0.21
C LEU A 126 20.29 17.55 0.92
N ASN A 127 20.36 17.00 2.14
CA ASN A 127 21.58 17.07 2.95
C ASN A 127 22.62 16.00 2.57
N ASN A 128 22.18 14.88 2.00
CA ASN A 128 23.02 13.73 1.65
C ASN A 128 22.75 13.26 0.22
N GLU A 129 22.76 14.19 -0.75
CA GLU A 129 22.36 13.91 -2.14
C GLU A 129 23.13 12.74 -2.76
N ALA A 130 24.45 12.69 -2.56
CA ALA A 130 25.30 11.61 -3.08
C ALA A 130 24.96 10.24 -2.44
N GLU A 131 24.70 10.22 -1.12
CA GLU A 131 24.33 9.02 -0.39
C GLU A 131 22.91 8.58 -0.74
N PHE A 132 21.96 9.51 -0.86
CA PHE A 132 20.60 9.26 -1.31
C PHE A 132 20.60 8.68 -2.72
N MET A 133 21.33 9.29 -3.66
CA MET A 133 21.47 8.76 -5.01
C MET A 133 22.12 7.37 -4.99
N ALA A 134 23.17 7.16 -4.20
CA ALA A 134 23.78 5.84 -4.04
C ALA A 134 22.78 4.83 -3.45
N GLN A 135 21.98 5.18 -2.46
CA GLN A 135 21.00 4.28 -1.84
C GLN A 135 19.85 3.93 -2.80
N VAL A 136 19.30 4.91 -3.51
CA VAL A 136 18.25 4.70 -4.51
C VAL A 136 18.79 3.92 -5.70
N CYS A 137 20.02 4.24 -6.15
CA CYS A 137 20.68 3.56 -7.26
C CYS A 137 21.36 2.25 -6.81
N SER A 138 22.08 2.17 -5.68
CA SER A 138 22.92 1.02 -5.30
C SER A 138 22.14 -0.17 -4.74
N ALA A 139 20.98 0.04 -4.13
CA ALA A 139 20.06 -1.09 -3.89
C ALA A 139 19.72 -1.80 -5.22
N SER A 140 19.94 -1.13 -6.31
CA SER A 140 19.64 -1.45 -7.69
C SER A 140 20.90 -1.66 -8.56
N GLU A 141 21.94 -0.82 -8.47
CA GLU A 141 23.01 -0.74 -9.49
C GLU A 141 23.81 -2.02 -9.64
N ASP A 142 24.36 -2.61 -8.59
CA ASP A 142 25.20 -3.81 -8.72
C ASP A 142 24.40 -5.05 -9.19
N ARG A 143 23.15 -5.17 -8.75
CA ARG A 143 22.25 -6.24 -9.21
C ARG A 143 21.64 -5.92 -10.56
N GLN A 144 21.24 -4.69 -10.78
CA GLN A 144 20.62 -4.22 -12.02
C GLN A 144 21.64 -4.07 -13.14
N GLU A 145 22.84 -3.60 -12.87
CA GLU A 145 23.90 -3.53 -13.90
C GLU A 145 24.33 -4.93 -14.34
N LYS A 146 24.52 -5.87 -13.41
CA LYS A 146 24.77 -7.28 -13.72
C LYS A 146 23.58 -7.90 -14.46
N ALA A 147 22.36 -7.64 -14.01
CA ALA A 147 21.13 -8.10 -14.66
C ALA A 147 20.97 -7.48 -16.05
N ALA A 148 21.11 -6.16 -16.18
CA ALA A 148 21.04 -5.44 -17.46
C ALA A 148 22.12 -5.90 -18.44
N ARG A 149 23.35 -6.17 -17.95
CA ARG A 149 24.42 -6.71 -18.76
C ARG A 149 24.11 -8.13 -19.25
N SER A 150 23.57 -8.96 -18.38
CA SER A 150 23.12 -10.32 -18.74
C SER A 150 21.99 -10.28 -19.77
N ILE A 151 20.98 -9.41 -19.56
CA ILE A 151 19.86 -9.24 -20.48
C ILE A 151 20.34 -8.72 -21.84
N ARG A 152 21.23 -7.70 -21.88
CA ARG A 152 21.80 -7.20 -23.12
C ARG A 152 22.56 -8.27 -23.90
N GLN A 153 23.33 -9.13 -23.20
CA GLN A 153 24.04 -10.23 -23.82
C GLN A 153 23.10 -11.32 -24.36
N ARG A 154 22.01 -11.63 -23.62
CA ARG A 154 20.98 -12.58 -24.05
C ARG A 154 20.25 -12.03 -25.28
N LYS A 155 19.78 -10.79 -25.22
CA LYS A 155 19.13 -10.10 -26.34
C LYS A 155 19.99 -10.13 -27.59
N GLN A 156 21.27 -9.73 -27.49
CA GLN A 156 22.19 -9.74 -28.63
C GLN A 156 22.42 -11.14 -29.24
N ARG A 157 22.47 -12.18 -28.39
CA ARG A 157 22.58 -13.58 -28.90
C ARG A 157 21.30 -13.99 -29.61
N ASN A 158 20.14 -13.67 -29.07
CA ASN A 158 18.85 -14.02 -29.65
C ASN A 158 18.61 -13.25 -30.95
N GLU A 159 18.95 -11.96 -31.04
CA GLU A 159 18.90 -11.18 -32.28
C GLU A 159 19.79 -11.79 -33.37
N LYS A 160 21.01 -12.17 -33.05
CA LYS A 160 21.91 -12.88 -34.03
C LYS A 160 21.30 -14.20 -34.50
N ARG A 161 20.67 -14.96 -33.58
CA ARG A 161 20.01 -16.22 -33.92
C ARG A 161 18.79 -16.00 -34.80
N THR A 162 18.01 -14.96 -34.55
CA THR A 162 16.87 -14.53 -35.39
C THR A 162 17.35 -14.19 -36.82
N ASP A 163 18.45 -13.46 -36.95
CA ASP A 163 19.05 -13.16 -38.26
C ASP A 163 19.55 -14.41 -38.97
N GLU A 164 20.18 -15.37 -38.26
CA GLU A 164 20.60 -16.66 -38.80
C GLU A 164 19.41 -17.48 -39.29
N LEU A 165 18.35 -17.60 -38.48
CA LEU A 165 17.15 -18.32 -38.86
C LEU A 165 16.48 -17.71 -40.10
N THR A 166 16.40 -16.40 -40.18
CA THR A 166 15.88 -15.71 -41.37
C THR A 166 16.67 -16.05 -42.64
N ARG A 167 18.01 -16.12 -42.50
CA ARG A 167 18.87 -16.53 -43.61
C ARG A 167 18.68 -18.01 -43.95
N LEU A 168 18.56 -18.89 -42.97
CA LEU A 168 18.32 -20.33 -43.16
C LEU A 168 16.96 -20.59 -43.81
N ILE A 169 15.88 -19.89 -43.41
CA ILE A 169 14.59 -20.00 -44.03
C ILE A 169 14.64 -19.59 -45.51
N ARG A 170 15.37 -18.53 -45.84
CA ARG A 170 15.55 -18.10 -47.24
C ARG A 170 16.30 -19.16 -48.06
N LYS A 171 17.37 -19.71 -47.50
CA LYS A 171 18.11 -20.78 -48.15
C LYS A 171 17.30 -22.07 -48.30
N LEU A 172 16.51 -22.42 -47.29
CA LEU A 172 15.61 -23.57 -47.33
C LEU A 172 14.61 -23.43 -48.47
N TYR A 173 14.06 -22.24 -48.69
CA TYR A 173 13.18 -21.94 -49.82
C TYR A 173 13.89 -22.11 -51.17
N GLU A 174 15.13 -21.60 -51.33
CA GLU A 174 15.94 -21.73 -52.52
C GLU A 174 16.26 -23.18 -52.87
N ASP A 175 16.60 -24.02 -51.84
CA ASP A 175 16.89 -25.42 -51.98
C ASP A 175 15.63 -26.25 -52.33
N ASN A 176 14.47 -25.91 -51.81
CA ASN A 176 13.19 -26.52 -52.17
C ASN A 176 12.83 -26.23 -53.63
N VAL A 177 12.86 -24.94 -54.05
CA VAL A 177 12.55 -24.52 -55.42
C VAL A 177 13.47 -25.16 -56.45
N SER A 178 14.76 -25.40 -56.09
CA SER A 178 15.76 -26.07 -56.92
C SER A 178 15.61 -27.60 -57.00
N GLY A 179 14.65 -28.17 -56.24
CA GLY A 179 14.40 -29.61 -56.21
C GLY A 179 15.44 -30.41 -55.39
N ARG A 180 16.31 -29.73 -54.59
CA ARG A 180 17.28 -30.38 -53.75
C ARG A 180 16.66 -30.88 -52.43
N LEU A 181 15.50 -30.34 -52.06
CA LEU A 181 14.78 -30.68 -50.84
C LEU A 181 13.37 -31.13 -51.17
N SER A 182 12.91 -32.20 -50.53
CA SER A 182 11.50 -32.64 -50.69
C SER A 182 10.54 -31.72 -49.99
N ASP A 183 9.33 -31.55 -50.51
CA ASP A 183 8.28 -30.68 -49.94
C ASP A 183 7.96 -31.05 -48.49
N THR A 184 7.90 -32.33 -48.16
CA THR A 184 7.62 -32.82 -46.80
C THR A 184 8.66 -32.37 -45.79
N LEU A 185 9.96 -32.46 -46.16
CA LEU A 185 11.07 -32.05 -45.30
C LEU A 185 11.15 -30.52 -45.21
N PHE A 186 10.85 -29.84 -46.33
CA PHE A 186 10.73 -28.37 -46.36
C PHE A 186 9.71 -27.86 -45.36
N GLU A 187 8.47 -28.39 -45.42
CA GLU A 187 7.38 -27.97 -44.52
C GLU A 187 7.70 -28.27 -43.03
N GLN A 188 8.38 -29.39 -42.75
CA GLN A 188 8.76 -29.72 -41.41
C GLN A 188 9.80 -28.71 -40.87
N MET A 189 10.89 -28.49 -41.60
CA MET A 189 11.96 -27.58 -41.21
C MET A 189 11.48 -26.14 -41.13
N LEU A 190 10.58 -25.73 -42.03
CA LEU A 190 9.98 -24.39 -42.01
C LEU A 190 9.19 -24.14 -40.71
N ARG A 191 8.34 -25.12 -40.35
CA ARG A 191 7.58 -25.03 -39.07
C ARG A 191 8.47 -24.94 -37.86
N ASP A 192 9.54 -25.74 -37.85
CA ASP A 192 10.49 -25.72 -36.71
C ASP A 192 11.21 -24.36 -36.60
N PHE A 193 11.64 -23.78 -37.74
CA PHE A 193 12.32 -22.50 -37.77
C PHE A 193 11.35 -21.33 -37.50
N GLU A 194 10.12 -21.38 -37.94
CA GLU A 194 9.10 -20.38 -37.64
C GLU A 194 8.72 -20.39 -36.15
N ALA A 195 8.61 -21.56 -35.53
CA ALA A 195 8.36 -21.68 -34.11
C ALA A 195 9.52 -21.09 -33.28
N GLU A 196 10.77 -21.48 -33.61
CA GLU A 196 11.97 -20.93 -32.94
C GLU A 196 12.06 -19.40 -33.12
N LEU A 197 11.74 -18.89 -34.31
CA LEU A 197 11.77 -17.46 -34.63
C LEU A 197 10.70 -16.68 -33.81
N SER A 198 9.49 -17.24 -33.68
CA SER A 198 8.43 -16.68 -32.85
C SER A 198 8.84 -16.59 -31.39
N ASP A 199 9.35 -17.67 -30.82
CA ASP A 199 9.80 -17.72 -29.42
C ASP A 199 10.95 -16.72 -29.15
N LEU A 200 11.92 -16.62 -30.06
CA LEU A 200 13.04 -15.70 -29.91
C LEU A 200 12.60 -14.23 -30.02
N THR A 201 11.64 -13.92 -30.91
CA THR A 201 11.13 -12.54 -31.03
C THR A 201 10.37 -12.12 -29.79
N GLU A 202 9.61 -13.02 -29.17
CA GLU A 202 8.94 -12.75 -27.91
C GLU A 202 9.95 -12.48 -26.77
N ILE A 203 10.98 -13.32 -26.66
CA ILE A 203 12.05 -13.15 -25.65
C ILE A 203 12.79 -11.81 -25.86
N VAL A 204 13.14 -11.46 -27.10
CA VAL A 204 13.79 -10.18 -27.41
C VAL A 204 12.92 -8.99 -27.03
N SER A 205 11.59 -9.08 -27.27
CA SER A 205 10.65 -8.04 -26.86
C SER A 205 10.57 -7.90 -25.33
N GLN A 206 10.50 -9.01 -24.59
CA GLN A 206 10.53 -9.03 -23.12
C GLN A 206 11.83 -8.45 -22.56
N ASP A 207 12.97 -8.82 -23.14
CA ASP A 207 14.29 -8.30 -22.77
C ASP A 207 14.39 -6.79 -23.00
N GLN A 208 13.82 -6.28 -24.09
CA GLN A 208 13.78 -4.84 -24.35
C GLN A 208 12.94 -4.10 -23.31
N GLN A 209 11.75 -4.59 -22.99
CA GLN A 209 10.88 -3.99 -21.97
C GLN A 209 11.55 -3.96 -20.59
N GLU A 210 12.26 -5.02 -20.23
CA GLU A 210 12.96 -5.10 -18.95
C GLU A 210 14.15 -4.11 -18.89
N LEU A 211 14.91 -3.95 -19.98
CA LEU A 211 15.96 -2.93 -20.06
C LEU A 211 15.43 -1.51 -19.96
N GLU A 212 14.27 -1.24 -20.57
CA GLU A 212 13.60 0.06 -20.45
C GLU A 212 13.11 0.31 -19.02
N ARG A 213 12.63 -0.73 -18.31
CA ARG A 213 12.23 -0.64 -16.91
C ARG A 213 13.42 -0.23 -16.04
N ILE A 214 14.56 -0.91 -16.19
CA ILE A 214 15.81 -0.61 -15.46
C ILE A 214 16.29 0.82 -15.75
N SER A 215 16.24 1.26 -17.00
CA SER A 215 16.63 2.62 -17.38
C SER A 215 15.72 3.70 -16.75
N ARG A 216 14.42 3.44 -16.63
CA ARG A 216 13.47 4.39 -16.02
C ARG A 216 13.74 4.60 -14.53
N GLU A 217 14.22 3.59 -13.81
CA GLU A 217 14.49 3.69 -12.37
C GLU A 217 15.60 4.71 -12.05
N THR A 218 16.65 4.78 -12.86
CA THR A 218 17.73 5.77 -12.69
C THR A 218 17.25 7.21 -12.95
N ILE A 219 16.44 7.41 -13.99
CA ILE A 219 15.85 8.71 -14.32
C ILE A 219 14.90 9.19 -13.20
N ASN A 220 14.26 8.26 -12.51
CA ASN A 220 13.30 8.57 -11.46
C ASN A 220 13.95 9.19 -10.20
N ALA A 221 15.17 8.82 -9.86
CA ALA A 221 15.88 9.40 -8.73
C ALA A 221 16.18 10.91 -8.94
N GLU A 222 16.62 11.29 -10.15
CA GLU A 222 16.84 12.69 -10.52
C GLU A 222 15.54 13.50 -10.52
N LYS A 223 14.44 12.90 -11.01
CA LYS A 223 13.11 13.51 -10.96
C LYS A 223 12.64 13.73 -9.52
N PHE A 224 12.90 12.77 -8.63
CA PHE A 224 12.57 12.94 -7.21
C PHE A 224 13.33 14.11 -6.59
N LEU A 225 14.63 14.23 -6.84
CA LEU A 225 15.43 15.36 -6.36
C LEU A 225 14.92 16.69 -6.91
N SER A 226 14.54 16.75 -8.18
CA SER A 226 13.95 17.95 -8.78
C SER A 226 12.61 18.33 -8.12
N LEU A 227 11.81 17.33 -7.75
CA LEU A 227 10.57 17.52 -7.02
C LEU A 227 10.82 18.03 -5.60
N VAL A 228 11.78 17.46 -4.88
CA VAL A 228 12.19 17.92 -3.54
C VAL A 228 12.62 19.37 -3.56
N ARG A 229 13.43 19.77 -4.54
CA ARG A 229 13.91 21.17 -4.69
C ARG A 229 12.77 22.16 -5.02
N LYS A 230 11.65 21.69 -5.60
CA LYS A 230 10.47 22.51 -5.89
C LYS A 230 9.72 22.93 -4.61
N TYR A 231 9.75 22.08 -3.59
CA TYR A 231 9.06 22.31 -2.33
C TYR A 231 10.02 22.85 -1.26
N THR A 232 9.78 24.05 -0.78
CA THR A 232 10.58 24.72 0.27
C THR A 232 9.84 24.77 1.61
N ASP A 233 8.53 24.62 1.60
CA ASP A 233 7.69 24.69 2.80
C ASP A 233 6.92 23.36 3.02
N PHE A 234 7.21 22.75 4.15
CA PHE A 234 6.57 21.51 4.63
C PHE A 234 5.78 21.75 5.92
N SER A 235 5.26 22.95 6.13
CA SER A 235 4.45 23.26 7.32
C SER A 235 3.12 22.51 7.33
N GLU A 236 2.47 22.36 6.17
CA GLU A 236 1.19 21.69 6.00
C GLU A 236 1.21 20.69 4.85
N LEU A 237 0.55 19.55 5.06
CA LEU A 237 0.40 18.51 4.04
C LEU A 237 -0.71 18.90 3.05
N THR A 238 -0.32 19.32 1.84
CA THR A 238 -1.27 19.67 0.79
C THR A 238 -1.66 18.45 -0.06
N PRO A 239 -2.88 18.45 -0.67
CA PRO A 239 -3.26 17.39 -1.61
C PRO A 239 -2.32 17.25 -2.80
N ALA A 240 -1.70 18.34 -3.24
CA ALA A 240 -0.70 18.33 -4.30
C ALA A 240 0.56 17.56 -3.87
N MET A 241 1.09 17.86 -2.68
CA MET A 241 2.23 17.11 -2.12
C MET A 241 1.93 15.62 -2.01
N ILE A 242 0.76 15.24 -1.48
CA ILE A 242 0.38 13.82 -1.37
C ILE A 242 0.43 13.15 -2.74
N ASN A 243 -0.16 13.75 -3.75
CA ASN A 243 -0.21 13.17 -5.10
C ASN A 243 1.17 13.17 -5.80
N GLU A 244 2.04 14.15 -5.53
CA GLU A 244 3.35 14.24 -6.16
C GLU A 244 4.38 13.33 -5.47
N PHE A 245 4.34 13.21 -4.13
CA PHE A 245 5.30 12.41 -3.38
C PHE A 245 4.89 10.96 -3.16
N VAL A 246 3.60 10.66 -2.97
CA VAL A 246 3.14 9.35 -2.51
C VAL A 246 2.55 8.52 -3.64
N GLU A 247 3.11 7.33 -3.85
CA GLU A 247 2.58 6.31 -4.78
C GLU A 247 1.48 5.49 -4.11
N LYS A 248 1.80 4.91 -2.97
CA LYS A 248 0.87 4.08 -2.18
C LYS A 248 1.30 3.98 -0.71
N ILE A 249 0.34 3.63 0.14
CA ILE A 249 0.53 3.43 1.57
C ILE A 249 -0.03 2.05 1.92
N LEU A 250 0.79 1.20 2.55
CA LEU A 250 0.36 -0.09 3.08
C LEU A 250 0.14 0.04 4.59
N VAL A 251 -1.00 -0.43 5.06
CA VAL A 251 -1.37 -0.41 6.47
C VAL A 251 -1.45 -1.83 6.98
N HIS A 252 -0.60 -2.19 7.94
CA HIS A 252 -0.57 -3.49 8.58
C HIS A 252 -1.62 -3.60 9.69
N GLN A 253 -1.90 -4.83 10.11
CA GLN A 253 -2.76 -5.08 11.24
C GLN A 253 -2.15 -4.50 12.53
N ALA A 254 -2.95 -3.76 13.29
CA ALA A 254 -2.50 -3.26 14.57
C ALA A 254 -2.30 -4.39 15.59
N GLN A 255 -1.19 -4.37 16.30
CA GLN A 255 -0.83 -5.29 17.36
C GLN A 255 -1.02 -4.63 18.72
N GLY A 256 -1.35 -5.43 19.76
CA GLY A 256 -1.56 -4.94 21.10
C GLY A 256 -2.97 -4.35 21.34
N LYS A 257 -3.22 -3.86 22.56
CA LYS A 257 -4.48 -3.27 22.99
C LYS A 257 -4.25 -1.98 23.81
N GLY A 258 -5.17 -1.02 23.66
CA GLY A 258 -5.14 0.21 24.43
C GLY A 258 -3.89 1.06 24.15
N ALA A 259 -3.14 1.42 25.18
CA ALA A 259 -1.96 2.30 25.07
C ALA A 259 -0.73 1.61 24.44
N SER A 260 -0.69 0.27 24.44
CA SER A 260 0.37 -0.52 23.80
C SER A 260 0.04 -0.96 22.38
N ARG A 261 -0.95 -0.33 21.75
CA ARG A 261 -1.29 -0.62 20.35
C ARG A 261 -0.24 -0.01 19.44
N ILE A 262 0.40 -0.85 18.66
CA ILE A 262 1.37 -0.49 17.62
C ILE A 262 0.78 -0.88 16.27
N GLN A 263 0.93 -0.03 15.28
CA GLN A 263 0.49 -0.30 13.91
C GLN A 263 1.58 0.14 12.95
N GLU A 264 2.06 -0.77 12.14
CA GLU A 264 3.07 -0.51 11.12
C GLU A 264 2.41 0.05 9.86
N ILE A 265 3.09 1.02 9.24
CA ILE A 265 2.68 1.65 7.99
C ILE A 265 3.90 1.73 7.09
N GLU A 266 3.75 1.30 5.84
CA GLU A 266 4.77 1.45 4.82
C GLU A 266 4.34 2.51 3.81
N ILE A 267 5.21 3.48 3.56
CA ILE A 267 4.98 4.56 2.61
C ILE A 267 5.90 4.35 1.42
N PHE A 268 5.31 4.29 0.23
CA PHE A 268 6.03 4.21 -1.03
C PHE A 268 5.97 5.56 -1.71
N PHE A 269 7.14 6.11 -1.99
CA PHE A 269 7.27 7.39 -2.67
C PHE A 269 7.31 7.21 -4.19
N ASN A 270 6.71 8.17 -4.88
CA ASN A 270 6.81 8.25 -6.33
C ASN A 270 8.28 8.33 -6.75
N PHE A 271 8.64 7.63 -7.81
CA PHE A 271 9.97 7.59 -8.42
C PHE A 271 11.03 6.78 -7.65
N VAL A 272 11.01 6.75 -6.31
CA VAL A 272 12.06 6.12 -5.50
C VAL A 272 11.57 4.93 -4.66
N GLY A 273 10.27 4.68 -4.61
CA GLY A 273 9.69 3.56 -3.85
C GLY A 273 9.79 3.73 -2.33
N LYS A 274 10.10 2.65 -1.62
CA LYS A 274 10.33 2.69 -0.17
C LYS A 274 11.76 3.16 0.10
N VAL A 275 11.90 4.27 0.81
CA VAL A 275 13.20 4.82 1.24
C VAL A 275 13.39 4.51 2.72
N ASP A 276 14.47 3.81 3.04
CA ASP A 276 14.88 3.60 4.42
C ASP A 276 15.75 4.80 4.85
N ILE A 277 15.14 5.70 5.64
CA ILE A 277 15.87 6.83 6.20
C ILE A 277 16.68 6.28 7.39
N PRO A 278 18.02 6.46 7.42
CA PRO A 278 18.78 6.13 8.60
C PRO A 278 18.25 6.96 9.77
N HIS A 279 17.59 6.31 10.72
CA HIS A 279 17.21 7.00 11.96
C HIS A 279 18.48 7.44 12.67
N LYS A 280 18.77 8.75 12.61
CA LYS A 280 19.63 9.32 13.66
C LYS A 280 18.89 9.05 14.97
N GLU A 281 19.45 8.20 15.82
CA GLU A 281 19.01 8.14 17.22
C GLU A 281 19.05 9.57 17.74
N VAL A 282 17.86 10.19 17.85
CA VAL A 282 17.74 11.49 18.52
C VAL A 282 18.08 11.18 19.96
N GLU A 283 19.29 11.52 20.36
CA GLU A 283 19.66 11.47 21.78
C GLU A 283 18.71 12.42 22.50
N LEU A 284 17.66 11.83 23.06
CA LEU A 284 16.71 12.55 23.92
C LEU A 284 17.50 13.25 25.02
N THR A 285 17.23 14.52 25.21
CA THR A 285 17.81 15.26 26.32
C THR A 285 17.42 14.59 27.66
N GLU A 286 18.20 14.76 28.70
CA GLU A 286 17.90 14.16 30.02
C GLU A 286 16.53 14.64 30.55
N GLU A 287 16.11 15.85 30.19
CA GLU A 287 14.80 16.39 30.53
C GLU A 287 13.65 15.65 29.77
N GLU A 288 13.84 15.34 28.51
CA GLU A 288 12.86 14.57 27.71
C GLU A 288 12.80 13.11 28.20
N LYS A 289 13.91 12.48 28.50
CA LYS A 289 13.95 11.14 29.11
C LYS A 289 13.22 11.12 30.45
N ALA A 290 13.43 12.14 31.31
CA ALA A 290 12.75 12.26 32.59
C ALA A 290 11.24 12.48 32.41
N ALA A 291 10.83 13.30 31.47
CA ALA A 291 9.41 13.53 31.12
C ALA A 291 8.72 12.27 30.62
N LEU A 292 9.37 11.50 29.73
CA LEU A 292 8.89 10.21 29.25
C LEU A 292 8.74 9.19 30.36
N ALA A 293 9.77 9.08 31.24
CA ALA A 293 9.74 8.18 32.39
C ALA A 293 8.62 8.55 33.39
N GLU A 294 8.38 9.85 33.60
CA GLU A 294 7.26 10.30 34.43
C GLU A 294 5.92 10.00 33.81
N GLN A 295 5.78 10.17 32.49
CA GLN A 295 4.56 9.82 31.74
C GLN A 295 4.26 8.32 31.82
N GLU A 296 5.27 7.46 31.65
CA GLU A 296 5.14 6.02 31.81
C GLU A 296 4.72 5.63 33.22
N ARG A 297 5.33 6.27 34.24
CA ARG A 297 4.98 6.05 35.64
C ARG A 297 3.54 6.45 35.96
N ARG A 298 3.06 7.56 35.37
CA ARG A 298 1.65 7.98 35.50
C ARG A 298 0.73 6.98 34.80
N ARG A 299 1.09 6.46 33.60
CA ARG A 299 0.33 5.43 32.86
C ARG A 299 0.28 4.12 33.64
N ALA A 300 1.39 3.66 34.22
CA ALA A 300 1.46 2.46 35.03
C ALA A 300 0.56 2.56 36.28
N LYS A 301 0.62 3.68 37.02
CA LYS A 301 -0.25 3.94 38.18
C LYS A 301 -1.74 3.91 37.78
N LYS A 302 -2.11 4.52 36.64
CA LYS A 302 -3.48 4.52 36.14
C LYS A 302 -3.95 3.13 35.74
N ALA A 303 -3.10 2.34 35.09
CA ALA A 303 -3.38 0.96 34.72
C ALA A 303 -3.59 0.07 35.93
N GLU A 304 -2.76 0.24 36.97
CA GLU A 304 -2.89 -0.49 38.24
C GLU A 304 -4.17 -0.12 38.99
N TYR A 305 -4.52 1.16 39.04
CA TYR A 305 -5.78 1.63 39.62
C TYR A 305 -6.98 1.02 38.89
N ASN A 306 -6.97 1.05 37.58
CA ASN A 306 -8.05 0.49 36.76
C ASN A 306 -8.17 -1.05 36.96
N ARG A 307 -7.04 -1.76 37.07
CA ARG A 307 -7.05 -3.20 37.36
C ARG A 307 -7.71 -3.49 38.70
N ARG A 308 -7.28 -2.80 39.78
CA ARG A 308 -7.86 -2.94 41.12
C ARG A 308 -9.35 -2.59 41.16
N TYR A 309 -9.75 -1.53 40.42
CA TYR A 309 -11.16 -1.14 40.29
C TYR A 309 -11.99 -2.21 39.60
N MET A 310 -11.50 -2.79 38.51
CA MET A 310 -12.21 -3.85 37.80
C MET A 310 -12.27 -5.14 38.59
N GLU A 311 -11.22 -5.51 39.35
CA GLU A 311 -11.24 -6.65 40.26
C GLU A 311 -12.28 -6.47 41.37
N LYS A 312 -12.36 -5.28 41.96
CA LYS A 312 -13.38 -4.96 42.96
C LYS A 312 -14.80 -5.07 42.39
N LYS A 313 -15.01 -4.52 41.18
CA LYS A 313 -16.31 -4.65 40.49
C LYS A 313 -16.67 -6.09 40.15
N ARG A 314 -15.69 -6.89 39.72
CA ARG A 314 -15.90 -8.31 39.40
C ARG A 314 -16.25 -9.12 40.66
N ARG A 315 -15.66 -8.76 41.81
CA ARG A 315 -16.00 -9.38 43.10
C ARG A 315 -17.41 -9.04 43.54
N GLN A 316 -17.78 -7.76 43.53
CA GLN A 316 -19.13 -7.29 43.83
C GLN A 316 -20.20 -7.92 42.95
N TRP A 317 -19.89 -8.05 41.65
CA TRP A 317 -20.82 -8.71 40.72
C TRP A 317 -21.02 -10.21 41.04
N LYS A 318 -19.96 -10.91 41.43
CA LYS A 318 -20.09 -12.32 41.86
C LYS A 318 -20.89 -12.45 43.12
N GLU A 319 -20.64 -11.61 44.11
CA GLU A 319 -21.37 -11.58 45.37
C GLU A 319 -22.88 -11.31 45.14
N GLN A 320 -23.23 -10.41 44.22
CA GLN A 320 -24.62 -10.16 43.83
C GLN A 320 -25.28 -11.39 43.17
N GLN A 321 -24.57 -12.05 42.26
CA GLN A 321 -25.06 -13.23 41.59
C GLN A 321 -25.28 -14.40 42.58
N GLU A 322 -24.40 -14.58 43.55
CA GLU A 322 -24.51 -15.58 44.60
C GLU A 322 -25.72 -15.27 45.53
N GLN A 323 -25.98 -14.01 45.85
CA GLN A 323 -27.14 -13.58 46.61
C GLN A 323 -28.44 -13.78 45.84
N GLU A 324 -28.52 -13.41 44.56
CA GLU A 324 -29.67 -13.61 43.70
C GLU A 324 -29.99 -15.11 43.53
N GLN A 325 -28.96 -15.95 43.43
CA GLN A 325 -29.15 -17.42 43.34
C GLN A 325 -29.61 -18.00 44.68
N ALA A 326 -29.13 -17.49 45.81
CA ALA A 326 -29.58 -17.94 47.15
C ALA A 326 -31.02 -17.52 47.45
N GLU A 327 -31.46 -16.36 46.95
CA GLU A 327 -32.86 -15.91 47.09
C GLU A 327 -33.85 -16.70 46.21
N GLN A 328 -33.39 -17.21 45.05
CA GLN A 328 -34.21 -18.00 44.13
C GLN A 328 -34.39 -19.47 44.54
N LEU A 329 -33.48 -20.01 45.34
CA LEU A 329 -33.54 -21.41 45.80
C LEU A 329 -34.75 -21.76 46.68
N PRO A 330 -35.22 -20.92 47.63
CA PRO A 330 -36.38 -21.21 48.43
C PRO A 330 -37.70 -21.20 47.64
N LEU A 331 -37.86 -20.27 46.71
CA LEU A 331 -39.07 -20.15 45.86
C LEU A 331 -39.29 -21.36 44.92
N ALA A 332 -38.22 -22.01 44.48
CA ALA A 332 -38.29 -23.20 43.65
C ALA A 332 -38.64 -24.48 44.45
N ALA A 333 -38.40 -24.46 45.76
CA ALA A 333 -38.77 -25.57 46.65
C ALA A 333 -40.26 -25.54 47.06
N GLU A 334 -40.82 -24.35 47.24
CA GLU A 334 -42.25 -24.16 47.54
C GLU A 334 -43.17 -24.53 46.35
N GLN A 335 -42.75 -24.18 45.11
CA GLN A 335 -43.51 -24.56 43.91
C GLN A 335 -43.52 -26.05 43.58
N LYS A 336 -42.61 -26.85 44.11
CA LYS A 336 -42.63 -28.32 43.95
C LYS A 336 -43.47 -29.06 45.03
N GLY A 337 -43.85 -28.35 46.10
CA GLY A 337 -44.67 -28.89 47.16
C GLY A 337 -46.16 -28.85 46.88
N GLU A 338 -46.68 -28.02 46.00
CA GLU A 338 -48.10 -27.86 45.69
C GLU A 338 -48.63 -28.77 44.58
N HIS A 339 -47.80 -29.63 44.00
CA HIS A 339 -48.27 -30.61 42.99
C HIS A 339 -48.34 -32.03 43.47
N ILE A 340 -48.29 -32.31 44.79
CA ILE A 340 -48.50 -33.63 45.40
C ILE A 340 -49.44 -33.46 46.60
N ALA A 341 -50.69 -33.08 46.33
CA ALA A 341 -51.79 -33.23 47.21
C ALA A 341 -53.10 -33.40 46.41
#